data_66b46156ecd2f11233b082032c78ca21
#
_entry.id   66b46156ecd2f11233b082032c78ca21
#
_cell.length_a   1.000
_cell.length_b   1.000
_cell.length_c   1.000
_cell.angle_alpha   90.00
_cell.angle_beta   90.00
_cell.angle_gamma   90.00
#
_symmetry.space_group_name_H-M   'P 1'
#
loop_
_entity.id
_entity.type
_entity.pdbx_description
1 polymer ?
#
loop_
_entity_poly.entity_id
_entity_poly.type
_entity_poly.pdbx_seq_one_letter_code
_entity_poly.pdbx_strand_id
1 'polypeptide(L)'
;MKRSVLPLVGTAFQQGKMKEAIEQIQDTDLAEIARGERYYFSAQAGACAEAVKNYLTSEDLMLRLSADMLYAFANLTLGNAREAQMAREDVRNCLQKSLEEDVTDETKAACIFACYLSSIFLHIEPEKGIPPLETCINHLPEGQRLFAVSVLAHGMYLKKEYAKAQGVVQTAMLLSDQVYPIPFIYLHCIAAMCQINQKDQEGAIRSVTRAWELAHADQLMEPFIEYHGLLQGVLEVCLRKSEPETYKKLVDGIIAFSRGWMKIHNPQMNTMVTDLLTPLEFSIAMLACRDWTNQEIAEHLGLSVNTVKHYVSAILEKLHLDAITPAP
;
A
#
# COMPACT_ATOMS: atom_id res chain seq x y z
N MET A 1 26.49 -1.00 12.17
CA MET A 1 25.64 -0.60 11.03
C MET A 1 24.87 0.64 11.45
N LYS A 2 24.81 1.70 10.63
CA LYS A 2 24.04 2.90 10.98
C LYS A 2 22.55 2.53 11.00
N ARG A 3 21.79 2.90 12.02
CA ARG A 3 20.35 2.63 12.08
C ARG A 3 19.64 3.36 10.96
N SER A 4 18.63 2.72 10.38
CA SER A 4 17.81 3.27 9.29
C SER A 4 16.32 2.99 9.58
N VAL A 5 15.45 3.80 9.01
CA VAL A 5 14.00 3.58 9.11
C VAL A 5 13.59 2.33 8.33
N LEU A 6 12.59 1.61 8.82
CA LEU A 6 12.02 0.41 8.18
C LEU A 6 13.12 -0.58 7.69
N PRO A 7 13.85 -1.21 8.62
CA PRO A 7 15.01 -2.04 8.30
C PRO A 7 14.70 -3.21 7.38
N LEU A 8 13.53 -3.83 7.48
CA LEU A 8 13.14 -4.95 6.62
C LEU A 8 12.86 -4.50 5.19
N VAL A 9 12.20 -3.35 5.00
CA VAL A 9 12.05 -2.69 3.68
C VAL A 9 13.42 -2.44 3.04
N GLY A 10 14.41 -2.07 3.86
CA GLY A 10 15.80 -1.82 3.44
C GLY A 10 16.64 -3.07 3.23
N THR A 11 16.09 -4.28 3.41
CA THR A 11 16.84 -5.54 3.35
C THR A 11 16.49 -6.35 2.10
N ALA A 12 17.52 -6.71 1.33
CA ALA A 12 17.37 -7.67 0.24
C ALA A 12 17.35 -9.10 0.82
N PHE A 13 16.36 -9.90 0.46
CA PHE A 13 16.27 -11.30 0.86
C PHE A 13 15.62 -12.14 -0.24
N GLN A 14 15.88 -13.45 -0.21
CA GLN A 14 15.26 -14.39 -1.14
C GLN A 14 13.84 -14.74 -0.67
N GLN A 15 12.97 -15.11 -1.60
CA GLN A 15 11.62 -15.58 -1.31
C GLN A 15 11.64 -16.73 -0.30
N GLY A 16 10.77 -16.66 0.71
CA GLY A 16 10.70 -17.61 1.82
C GLY A 16 11.80 -17.46 2.88
N LYS A 17 12.66 -16.42 2.76
CA LYS A 17 13.79 -16.20 3.65
C LYS A 17 13.69 -14.93 4.51
N MET A 18 12.50 -14.34 4.57
CA MET A 18 12.27 -13.13 5.37
C MET A 18 12.60 -13.32 6.86
N LYS A 19 12.25 -14.46 7.44
CA LYS A 19 12.53 -14.72 8.86
C LYS A 19 14.02 -14.82 9.12
N GLU A 20 14.76 -15.55 8.27
CA GLU A 20 16.21 -15.66 8.37
C GLU A 20 16.89 -14.29 8.17
N ALA A 21 16.36 -13.46 7.26
CA ALA A 21 16.86 -12.10 7.06
C ALA A 21 16.70 -11.23 8.32
N ILE A 22 15.58 -11.33 9.02
CA ILE A 22 15.36 -10.64 10.30
C ILE A 22 16.33 -11.16 11.38
N GLU A 23 16.54 -12.47 11.47
CA GLU A 23 17.46 -13.09 12.44
C GLU A 23 18.93 -12.68 12.22
N GLN A 24 19.30 -12.27 11.00
CA GLN A 24 20.63 -11.76 10.68
C GLN A 24 20.85 -10.30 11.11
N ILE A 25 19.81 -9.57 11.50
CA ILE A 25 19.94 -8.20 12.00
C ILE A 25 20.57 -8.25 13.40
N GLN A 26 21.81 -7.77 13.53
CA GLN A 26 22.56 -7.85 14.79
C GLN A 26 22.05 -6.88 15.87
N ASP A 27 21.53 -5.71 15.46
CA ASP A 27 20.92 -4.74 16.37
C ASP A 27 19.55 -5.23 16.82
N THR A 28 19.42 -5.50 18.11
CA THR A 28 18.18 -6.10 18.69
C THR A 28 16.96 -5.20 18.50
N ASP A 29 17.10 -3.88 18.62
CA ASP A 29 16.00 -2.95 18.45
C ASP A 29 15.55 -2.88 16.97
N LEU A 30 16.51 -2.86 16.03
CA LEU A 30 16.20 -2.93 14.61
C LEU A 30 15.55 -4.28 14.24
N ALA A 31 15.96 -5.39 14.87
CA ALA A 31 15.33 -6.69 14.66
C ALA A 31 13.87 -6.71 15.17
N GLU A 32 13.57 -6.05 16.29
CA GLU A 32 12.20 -5.91 16.78
C GLU A 32 11.34 -5.05 15.84
N ILE A 33 11.85 -3.92 15.36
CA ILE A 33 11.19 -3.11 14.33
C ILE A 33 10.94 -3.96 13.07
N ALA A 34 11.93 -4.71 12.59
CA ALA A 34 11.76 -5.59 11.42
C ALA A 34 10.70 -6.68 11.65
N ARG A 35 10.54 -7.19 12.89
CA ARG A 35 9.42 -8.08 13.25
C ARG A 35 8.08 -7.35 13.18
N GLY A 36 8.02 -6.10 13.63
CA GLY A 36 6.86 -5.22 13.46
C GLY A 36 6.49 -5.06 11.99
N GLU A 37 7.48 -4.75 11.12
CA GLU A 37 7.28 -4.69 9.67
C GLU A 37 6.74 -6.01 9.10
N ARG A 38 7.33 -7.15 9.51
CA ARG A 38 6.83 -8.46 9.10
C ARG A 38 5.37 -8.68 9.48
N TYR A 39 4.98 -8.33 10.71
CA TYR A 39 3.58 -8.43 11.13
C TYR A 39 2.68 -7.55 10.26
N TYR A 40 3.09 -6.31 10.01
CA TYR A 40 2.34 -5.40 9.15
C TYR A 40 2.15 -5.97 7.75
N PHE A 41 3.26 -6.28 7.06
CA PHE A 41 3.19 -6.78 5.67
C PHE A 41 2.51 -8.15 5.55
N SER A 42 2.42 -8.92 6.63
CA SER A 42 1.66 -10.18 6.70
C SER A 42 0.19 -9.99 7.16
N ALA A 43 -0.36 -8.77 7.09
CA ALA A 43 -1.72 -8.42 7.47
C ALA A 43 -2.08 -8.75 8.93
N GLN A 44 -1.12 -8.64 9.85
CA GLN A 44 -1.28 -8.86 11.28
C GLN A 44 -1.22 -7.53 12.05
N ALA A 45 -2.11 -6.59 11.72
CA ALA A 45 -2.10 -5.22 12.22
C ALA A 45 -2.04 -5.13 13.76
N GLY A 46 -2.78 -5.97 14.48
CA GLY A 46 -2.76 -5.99 15.95
C GLY A 46 -1.39 -6.37 16.51
N ALA A 47 -0.75 -7.41 15.96
CA ALA A 47 0.59 -7.84 16.37
C ALA A 47 1.65 -6.78 16.01
N CYS A 48 1.49 -6.11 14.86
CA CYS A 48 2.36 -5.01 14.47
C CYS A 48 2.29 -3.86 15.48
N ALA A 49 1.10 -3.35 15.78
CA ALA A 49 0.91 -2.25 16.73
C ALA A 49 1.51 -2.55 18.10
N GLU A 50 1.33 -3.77 18.62
CA GLU A 50 1.88 -4.17 19.91
C GLU A 50 3.41 -4.28 19.88
N ALA A 51 4.00 -4.85 18.81
CA ALA A 51 5.44 -5.03 18.68
C ALA A 51 6.21 -3.69 18.65
N VAL A 52 5.65 -2.64 18.02
CA VAL A 52 6.35 -1.36 17.86
C VAL A 52 6.05 -0.34 18.95
N LYS A 53 5.04 -0.58 19.79
CA LYS A 53 4.51 0.38 20.77
C LYS A 53 5.56 0.96 21.72
N ASN A 54 6.50 0.13 22.16
CA ASN A 54 7.55 0.57 23.08
C ASN A 54 8.57 1.52 22.45
N TYR A 55 8.62 1.59 21.13
CA TYR A 55 9.54 2.44 20.38
C TYR A 55 8.96 3.83 20.02
N LEU A 56 7.66 4.06 20.25
CA LEU A 56 7.01 5.36 20.01
C LEU A 56 7.62 6.51 20.82
N THR A 57 8.25 6.22 21.95
CA THR A 57 8.94 7.18 22.80
C THR A 57 10.46 7.01 22.79
N SER A 58 11.01 6.31 21.80
CA SER A 58 12.44 6.09 21.68
C SER A 58 13.20 7.42 21.48
N GLU A 59 14.34 7.58 22.17
CA GLU A 59 15.27 8.68 21.91
C GLU A 59 15.98 8.53 20.55
N ASP A 60 16.12 7.29 20.06
CA ASP A 60 16.63 7.05 18.70
C ASP A 60 15.57 7.38 17.66
N LEU A 61 15.86 8.39 16.86
CA LEU A 61 14.94 8.91 15.86
C LEU A 61 14.56 7.89 14.79
N MET A 62 15.48 7.01 14.38
CA MET A 62 15.19 6.02 13.33
C MET A 62 14.23 4.94 13.82
N LEU A 63 14.40 4.51 15.07
CA LEU A 63 13.48 3.55 15.71
C LEU A 63 12.10 4.19 15.90
N ARG A 64 12.06 5.44 16.41
CA ARG A 64 10.81 6.16 16.65
C ARG A 64 10.03 6.40 15.36
N LEU A 65 10.66 6.90 14.30
CA LEU A 65 10.01 7.09 13.00
C LEU A 65 9.46 5.78 12.41
N SER A 66 10.22 4.68 12.54
CA SER A 66 9.76 3.37 12.09
C SER A 66 8.53 2.90 12.88
N ALA A 67 8.57 3.06 14.20
CA ALA A 67 7.47 2.70 15.08
C ALA A 67 6.22 3.52 14.80
N ASP A 68 6.37 4.85 14.68
CA ASP A 68 5.25 5.75 14.38
C ASP A 68 4.57 5.40 13.05
N MET A 69 5.35 5.18 12.00
CA MET A 69 4.80 4.76 10.69
C MET A 69 4.03 3.46 10.80
N LEU A 70 4.64 2.40 11.35
CA LEU A 70 4.02 1.09 11.48
C LEU A 70 2.79 1.13 12.41
N TYR A 71 2.87 1.90 13.48
CA TYR A 71 1.75 2.09 14.42
C TYR A 71 0.58 2.83 13.77
N ALA A 72 0.87 3.88 12.98
CA ALA A 72 -0.15 4.61 12.23
C ALA A 72 -0.85 3.70 11.22
N PHE A 73 -0.10 2.91 10.42
CA PHE A 73 -0.64 2.02 9.40
C PHE A 73 -1.44 0.86 10.01
N ALA A 74 -0.92 0.23 11.06
CA ALA A 74 -1.62 -0.83 11.77
C ALA A 74 -2.94 -0.32 12.38
N ASN A 75 -2.95 0.87 12.98
CA ASN A 75 -4.14 1.45 13.58
C ASN A 75 -5.15 1.98 12.54
N LEU A 76 -4.72 2.28 11.30
CA LEU A 76 -5.64 2.49 10.17
C LEU A 76 -6.49 1.23 9.97
N THR A 77 -5.86 0.08 9.77
CA THR A 77 -6.55 -1.21 9.57
C THR A 77 -7.42 -1.59 10.75
N LEU A 78 -6.98 -1.33 11.98
CA LEU A 78 -7.75 -1.58 13.20
C LEU A 78 -8.91 -0.58 13.41
N GLY A 79 -8.97 0.50 12.63
CA GLY A 79 -9.99 1.54 12.74
C GLY A 79 -9.83 2.45 13.97
N ASN A 80 -8.62 2.54 14.53
CA ASN A 80 -8.23 3.38 15.65
C ASN A 80 -7.73 4.75 15.15
N ALA A 81 -8.63 5.58 14.64
CA ALA A 81 -8.32 6.85 13.98
C ALA A 81 -7.45 7.79 14.86
N ARG A 82 -7.73 7.85 16.16
CA ARG A 82 -6.97 8.69 17.09
C ARG A 82 -5.51 8.27 17.18
N GLU A 83 -5.25 6.99 17.35
CA GLU A 83 -3.90 6.43 17.45
C GLU A 83 -3.11 6.64 16.16
N ALA A 84 -3.74 6.39 15.00
CA ALA A 84 -3.12 6.63 13.70
C ALA A 84 -2.76 8.12 13.49
N GLN A 85 -3.64 9.04 13.90
CA GLN A 85 -3.41 10.49 13.81
C GLN A 85 -2.30 10.96 14.75
N MET A 86 -2.26 10.46 15.97
CA MET A 86 -1.21 10.81 16.94
C MET A 86 0.19 10.40 16.46
N ALA A 87 0.33 9.17 15.96
CA ALA A 87 1.61 8.70 15.41
C ALA A 87 2.04 9.50 14.18
N ARG A 88 1.11 9.84 13.28
CA ARG A 88 1.39 10.71 12.13
C ARG A 88 1.84 12.11 12.56
N GLU A 89 1.21 12.68 13.58
CA GLU A 89 1.58 13.97 14.13
C GLU A 89 3.02 13.95 14.68
N ASP A 90 3.43 12.86 15.34
CA ASP A 90 4.81 12.72 15.84
C ASP A 90 5.83 12.64 14.69
N VAL A 91 5.54 11.90 13.61
CA VAL A 91 6.38 11.90 12.39
C VAL A 91 6.56 13.32 11.85
N ARG A 92 5.49 14.12 11.81
CA ARG A 92 5.54 15.52 11.37
C ARG A 92 6.42 16.39 12.28
N ASN A 93 6.26 16.24 13.60
CA ASN A 93 7.05 16.98 14.59
C ASN A 93 8.54 16.62 14.47
N CYS A 94 8.87 15.34 14.22
CA CYS A 94 10.24 14.90 13.96
C CYS A 94 10.83 15.57 12.71
N LEU A 95 10.05 15.71 11.63
CA LEU A 95 10.49 16.41 10.43
C LEU A 95 10.75 17.88 10.74
N GLN A 96 9.80 18.58 11.37
CA GLN A 96 9.94 20.00 11.68
C GLN A 96 11.21 20.25 12.49
N LYS A 97 11.43 19.45 13.53
CA LYS A 97 12.64 19.52 14.36
C LYS A 97 13.91 19.27 13.53
N SER A 98 13.92 18.30 12.62
CA SER A 98 15.07 18.00 11.77
C SER A 98 15.39 19.10 10.76
N LEU A 99 14.42 19.94 10.39
CA LEU A 99 14.63 21.09 9.52
C LEU A 99 15.20 22.31 10.27
N GLU A 100 14.95 22.41 11.58
CA GLU A 100 15.43 23.50 12.44
C GLU A 100 16.83 23.21 13.02
N GLU A 101 17.18 21.92 13.18
CA GLU A 101 18.45 21.48 13.78
C GLU A 101 19.52 21.17 12.71
N ASP A 102 20.78 21.24 13.10
CA ASP A 102 21.91 20.82 12.26
C ASP A 102 22.08 19.29 12.32
N VAL A 103 21.24 18.58 11.58
CA VAL A 103 21.28 17.12 11.43
C VAL A 103 21.81 16.71 10.05
N THR A 104 22.21 15.46 9.91
CA THR A 104 22.75 14.95 8.62
C THR A 104 21.70 14.89 7.52
N ASP A 105 22.10 14.93 6.25
CA ASP A 105 21.21 14.84 5.11
C ASP A 105 20.43 13.50 5.09
N GLU A 106 21.05 12.42 5.56
CA GLU A 106 20.38 11.13 5.69
C GLU A 106 19.24 11.18 6.74
N THR A 107 19.46 11.91 7.85
CA THR A 107 18.43 12.09 8.87
C THR A 107 17.27 12.92 8.34
N LYS A 108 17.55 14.02 7.65
CA LYS A 108 16.53 14.83 6.98
C LYS A 108 15.75 14.02 5.95
N ALA A 109 16.45 13.25 5.12
CA ALA A 109 15.84 12.38 4.12
C ALA A 109 14.92 11.32 4.75
N ALA A 110 15.33 10.71 5.86
CA ALA A 110 14.49 9.74 6.59
C ALA A 110 13.20 10.38 7.13
N CYS A 111 13.27 11.59 7.70
CA CYS A 111 12.09 12.33 8.18
C CYS A 111 11.15 12.72 7.03
N ILE A 112 11.71 13.22 5.91
CA ILE A 112 10.93 13.57 4.71
C ILE A 112 10.24 12.31 4.16
N PHE A 113 10.98 11.23 4.00
CA PHE A 113 10.46 9.95 3.54
C PHE A 113 9.32 9.44 4.43
N ALA A 114 9.49 9.47 5.76
CA ALA A 114 8.46 9.06 6.71
C ALA A 114 7.17 9.88 6.58
N CYS A 115 7.29 11.20 6.38
CA CYS A 115 6.13 12.08 6.17
C CYS A 115 5.38 11.76 4.87
N TYR A 116 6.11 11.57 3.76
CA TYR A 116 5.50 11.19 2.48
C TYR A 116 4.83 9.82 2.55
N LEU A 117 5.53 8.84 3.14
CA LEU A 117 5.01 7.49 3.29
C LEU A 117 3.73 7.48 4.14
N SER A 118 3.75 8.15 5.29
CA SER A 118 2.58 8.27 6.16
C SER A 118 1.40 8.95 5.46
N SER A 119 1.65 9.94 4.60
CA SER A 119 0.60 10.60 3.84
C SER A 119 -0.01 9.67 2.79
N ILE A 120 0.83 8.98 2.00
CA ILE A 120 0.36 8.08 0.93
C ILE A 120 -0.41 6.89 1.51
N PHE A 121 0.11 6.24 2.55
CA PHE A 121 -0.54 5.07 3.16
C PHE A 121 -1.85 5.43 3.88
N LEU A 122 -1.95 6.63 4.42
CA LEU A 122 -3.20 7.16 4.97
C LEU A 122 -4.11 7.79 3.89
N HIS A 123 -3.72 7.72 2.60
CA HIS A 123 -4.44 8.33 1.47
C HIS A 123 -4.75 9.83 1.68
N ILE A 124 -3.80 10.57 2.27
CA ILE A 124 -3.88 12.01 2.51
C ILE A 124 -2.80 12.68 1.67
N GLU A 125 -3.08 13.84 1.10
CA GLU A 125 -2.04 14.61 0.41
C GLU A 125 -0.93 15.01 1.38
N PRO A 126 0.35 14.97 0.94
CA PRO A 126 1.45 15.53 1.72
C PRO A 126 1.19 16.99 2.08
N GLU A 127 1.47 17.37 3.29
CA GLU A 127 1.22 18.73 3.78
C GLU A 127 2.09 19.75 3.02
N LYS A 128 1.55 20.96 2.88
CA LYS A 128 2.32 22.08 2.31
C LYS A 128 3.52 22.41 3.20
N GLY A 129 4.67 22.61 2.58
CA GLY A 129 5.90 22.95 3.30
C GLY A 129 6.85 21.79 3.55
N ILE A 130 6.46 20.55 3.29
CA ILE A 130 7.39 19.41 3.28
C ILE A 130 8.29 19.53 2.05
N PRO A 131 9.64 19.45 2.19
CA PRO A 131 10.55 19.44 1.05
C PRO A 131 10.21 18.29 0.08
N PRO A 132 10.33 18.50 -1.25
CA PRO A 132 10.06 17.44 -2.22
C PRO A 132 10.93 16.20 -1.98
N LEU A 133 10.33 15.02 -1.94
CA LEU A 133 11.03 13.74 -1.67
C LEU A 133 12.14 13.48 -2.71
N GLU A 134 11.93 13.94 -3.95
CA GLU A 134 12.90 13.83 -5.05
C GLU A 134 14.24 14.51 -4.74
N THR A 135 14.23 15.55 -3.91
CA THR A 135 15.44 16.32 -3.57
C THR A 135 16.37 15.60 -2.60
N CYS A 136 15.86 14.62 -1.85
CA CYS A 136 16.61 13.93 -0.82
C CYS A 136 16.67 12.40 -0.98
N ILE A 137 16.01 11.86 -1.99
CA ILE A 137 15.89 10.41 -2.20
C ILE A 137 17.25 9.68 -2.31
N ASN A 138 18.29 10.37 -2.81
CA ASN A 138 19.64 9.81 -2.95
C ASN A 138 20.36 9.63 -1.59
N HIS A 139 19.88 10.25 -0.51
CA HIS A 139 20.43 10.06 0.83
C HIS A 139 19.80 8.87 1.57
N LEU A 140 18.77 8.24 0.96
CA LEU A 140 18.17 7.02 1.50
C LEU A 140 18.98 5.77 1.05
N PRO A 141 19.10 4.76 1.92
CA PRO A 141 19.60 3.44 1.52
C PRO A 141 18.77 2.86 0.37
N GLU A 142 19.35 1.95 -0.43
CA GLU A 142 18.75 1.51 -1.70
C GLU A 142 17.33 0.97 -1.55
N GLY A 143 17.07 0.06 -0.59
CA GLY A 143 15.73 -0.49 -0.40
C GLY A 143 14.70 0.58 -0.02
N GLN A 144 15.05 1.53 0.89
CA GLN A 144 14.17 2.65 1.21
C GLN A 144 14.02 3.61 0.03
N ARG A 145 15.07 3.81 -0.78
CA ARG A 145 14.99 4.61 -2.00
C ARG A 145 14.01 4.02 -3.01
N LEU A 146 14.05 2.70 -3.22
CA LEU A 146 13.09 1.99 -4.07
C LEU A 146 11.66 2.13 -3.53
N PHE A 147 11.49 2.06 -2.22
CA PHE A 147 10.19 2.28 -1.60
C PHE A 147 9.73 3.74 -1.72
N ALA A 148 10.64 4.71 -1.61
CA ALA A 148 10.34 6.12 -1.89
C ALA A 148 9.94 6.34 -3.36
N VAL A 149 10.54 5.61 -4.31
CA VAL A 149 10.12 5.64 -5.72
C VAL A 149 8.67 5.15 -5.86
N SER A 150 8.25 4.11 -5.13
CA SER A 150 6.86 3.67 -5.16
C SER A 150 5.90 4.76 -4.67
N VAL A 151 6.28 5.49 -3.62
CA VAL A 151 5.51 6.64 -3.10
C VAL A 151 5.36 7.74 -4.15
N LEU A 152 6.45 8.11 -4.83
CA LEU A 152 6.43 9.11 -5.91
C LEU A 152 5.59 8.66 -7.10
N ALA A 153 5.75 7.40 -7.52
CA ALA A 153 4.98 6.83 -8.62
C ALA A 153 3.48 6.74 -8.30
N HIS A 154 3.12 6.44 -7.04
CA HIS A 154 1.72 6.49 -6.58
C HIS A 154 1.17 7.92 -6.69
N GLY A 155 1.93 8.93 -6.28
CA GLY A 155 1.55 10.33 -6.46
C GLY A 155 1.32 10.71 -7.93
N MET A 156 2.16 10.23 -8.86
CA MET A 156 1.95 10.40 -10.30
C MET A 156 0.69 9.68 -10.78
N TYR A 157 0.44 8.46 -10.28
CA TYR A 157 -0.79 7.71 -10.58
C TYR A 157 -2.04 8.48 -10.17
N LEU A 158 -2.08 9.10 -8.98
CA LEU A 158 -3.20 9.90 -8.52
C LEU A 158 -3.44 11.15 -9.42
N LYS A 159 -2.37 11.68 -10.02
CA LYS A 159 -2.43 12.77 -11.03
C LYS A 159 -2.80 12.26 -12.42
N LYS A 160 -3.10 10.97 -12.58
CA LYS A 160 -3.40 10.31 -13.87
C LYS A 160 -2.23 10.30 -14.86
N GLU A 161 -1.00 10.51 -14.40
CA GLU A 161 0.24 10.45 -15.19
C GLU A 161 0.72 9.00 -15.36
N TYR A 162 -0.16 8.10 -15.81
CA TYR A 162 0.04 6.64 -15.76
C TYR A 162 1.30 6.17 -16.50
N ALA A 163 1.54 6.67 -17.71
CA ALA A 163 2.72 6.28 -18.49
C ALA A 163 4.03 6.71 -17.81
N LYS A 164 4.04 7.89 -17.18
CA LYS A 164 5.18 8.41 -16.44
C LYS A 164 5.44 7.57 -15.19
N ALA A 165 4.41 7.30 -14.39
CA ALA A 165 4.49 6.44 -13.21
C ALA A 165 5.03 5.05 -13.58
N GLN A 166 4.49 4.43 -14.64
CA GLN A 166 4.95 3.12 -15.12
C GLN A 166 6.42 3.16 -15.55
N GLY A 167 6.84 4.17 -16.29
CA GLY A 167 8.25 4.34 -16.70
C GLY A 167 9.18 4.48 -15.51
N VAL A 168 8.79 5.25 -14.49
CA VAL A 168 9.58 5.44 -13.26
C VAL A 168 9.76 4.13 -12.51
N VAL A 169 8.67 3.35 -12.27
CA VAL A 169 8.80 2.10 -11.53
C VAL A 169 9.58 1.03 -12.30
N GLN A 170 9.40 0.94 -13.61
CA GLN A 170 10.15 0.00 -14.45
C GLN A 170 11.64 0.33 -14.46
N THR A 171 11.99 1.60 -14.58
CA THR A 171 13.38 2.06 -14.55
C THR A 171 14.03 1.79 -13.20
N ALA A 172 13.33 2.04 -12.10
CA ALA A 172 13.85 1.78 -10.75
C ALA A 172 14.16 0.30 -10.53
N MET A 173 13.25 -0.59 -10.94
CA MET A 173 13.47 -2.05 -10.84
C MET A 173 14.62 -2.53 -11.75
N LEU A 174 14.76 -1.94 -12.95
CA LEU A 174 15.82 -2.30 -13.91
C LEU A 174 17.21 -1.91 -13.42
N LEU A 175 17.32 -0.75 -12.73
CA LEU A 175 18.59 -0.20 -12.26
C LEU A 175 19.01 -0.71 -10.88
N SER A 176 18.18 -1.46 -10.20
CA SER A 176 18.53 -2.04 -8.89
C SER A 176 19.42 -3.27 -9.06
N ASP A 177 20.52 -3.29 -8.34
CA ASP A 177 21.48 -4.40 -8.35
C ASP A 177 20.96 -5.66 -7.64
N GLN A 178 19.96 -5.49 -6.78
CA GLN A 178 19.38 -6.56 -5.97
C GLN A 178 17.85 -6.46 -5.94
N VAL A 179 17.20 -7.58 -5.61
CA VAL A 179 15.76 -7.61 -5.37
C VAL A 179 15.50 -7.34 -3.89
N TYR A 180 14.79 -6.25 -3.61
CA TYR A 180 14.23 -5.91 -2.31
C TYR A 180 12.75 -6.28 -2.35
N PRO A 181 12.31 -7.42 -1.77
CA PRO A 181 10.98 -7.98 -2.03
C PRO A 181 9.85 -7.01 -1.73
N ILE A 182 9.87 -6.34 -0.56
CA ILE A 182 8.80 -5.42 -0.18
C ILE A 182 8.68 -4.24 -1.15
N PRO A 183 9.72 -3.43 -1.41
CA PRO A 183 9.66 -2.38 -2.43
C PRO A 183 9.24 -2.89 -3.81
N PHE A 184 9.75 -4.03 -4.26
CA PHE A 184 9.43 -4.59 -5.58
C PHE A 184 7.96 -5.00 -5.70
N ILE A 185 7.34 -5.55 -4.63
CA ILE A 185 5.91 -5.85 -4.62
C ILE A 185 5.10 -4.58 -4.85
N TYR A 186 5.41 -3.48 -4.14
CA TYR A 186 4.73 -2.19 -4.32
C TYR A 186 4.94 -1.61 -5.72
N LEU A 187 6.17 -1.65 -6.24
CA LEU A 187 6.48 -1.17 -7.60
C LEU A 187 5.69 -1.96 -8.66
N HIS A 188 5.61 -3.28 -8.53
CA HIS A 188 4.80 -4.11 -9.43
C HIS A 188 3.30 -3.83 -9.29
N CYS A 189 2.77 -3.62 -8.09
CA CYS A 189 1.38 -3.24 -7.89
C CYS A 189 1.07 -1.90 -8.58
N ILE A 190 1.94 -0.89 -8.45
CA ILE A 190 1.76 0.41 -9.12
C ILE A 190 1.85 0.27 -10.64
N ALA A 191 2.77 -0.56 -11.16
CA ALA A 191 2.82 -0.86 -12.59
C ALA A 191 1.49 -1.45 -13.08
N ALA A 192 0.93 -2.43 -12.34
CA ALA A 192 -0.38 -3.02 -12.66
C ALA A 192 -1.50 -1.97 -12.64
N MET A 193 -1.55 -1.12 -11.62
CA MET A 193 -2.53 -0.03 -11.53
C MET A 193 -2.46 0.92 -12.73
N CYS A 194 -1.25 1.27 -13.17
CA CYS A 194 -1.06 2.11 -14.37
C CYS A 194 -1.51 1.39 -15.64
N GLN A 195 -1.14 0.12 -15.80
CA GLN A 195 -1.50 -0.72 -16.95
C GLN A 195 -3.01 -0.91 -17.09
N ILE A 196 -3.73 -1.16 -15.98
CA ILE A 196 -5.20 -1.24 -15.98
C ILE A 196 -5.81 0.06 -16.55
N ASN A 197 -5.34 1.21 -16.08
CA ASN A 197 -5.86 2.52 -16.54
C ASN A 197 -5.47 2.85 -17.98
N GLN A 198 -4.46 2.16 -18.53
CA GLN A 198 -4.08 2.21 -19.95
C GLN A 198 -4.75 1.09 -20.78
N LYS A 199 -5.64 0.31 -20.18
CA LYS A 199 -6.32 -0.87 -20.78
C LYS A 199 -5.35 -1.98 -21.24
N ASP A 200 -4.11 -2.02 -20.67
CA ASP A 200 -3.15 -3.13 -20.83
C ASP A 200 -3.42 -4.20 -19.77
N GLN A 201 -4.43 -5.01 -20.02
CA GLN A 201 -4.86 -6.07 -19.11
C GLN A 201 -3.80 -7.17 -18.95
N GLU A 202 -3.15 -7.57 -20.03
CA GLU A 202 -2.11 -8.59 -19.99
C GLU A 202 -0.90 -8.11 -19.19
N GLY A 203 -0.49 -6.86 -19.38
CA GLY A 203 0.56 -6.23 -18.59
C GLY A 203 0.21 -6.22 -17.11
N ALA A 204 -1.00 -5.82 -16.75
CA ALA A 204 -1.47 -5.78 -15.38
C ALA A 204 -1.44 -7.15 -14.71
N ILE A 205 -1.92 -8.20 -15.41
CA ILE A 205 -1.86 -9.60 -14.92
C ILE A 205 -0.40 -10.01 -14.70
N ARG A 206 0.50 -9.74 -15.67
CA ARG A 206 1.93 -10.06 -15.51
C ARG A 206 2.54 -9.35 -14.29
N SER A 207 2.23 -8.07 -14.08
CA SER A 207 2.75 -7.29 -12.96
C SER A 207 2.25 -7.81 -11.61
N VAL A 208 0.93 -8.10 -11.48
CA VAL A 208 0.36 -8.68 -10.25
C VAL A 208 0.94 -10.08 -9.99
N THR A 209 1.09 -10.90 -11.03
CA THR A 209 1.70 -12.24 -10.89
C THR A 209 3.14 -12.14 -10.36
N ARG A 210 3.94 -11.19 -10.89
CA ARG A 210 5.31 -10.96 -10.38
C ARG A 210 5.33 -10.47 -8.94
N ALA A 211 4.44 -9.54 -8.58
CA ALA A 211 4.28 -9.10 -7.20
C ALA A 211 3.93 -10.29 -6.28
N TRP A 212 3.02 -11.13 -6.72
CA TRP A 212 2.58 -12.31 -5.96
C TRP A 212 3.68 -13.37 -5.80
N GLU A 213 4.45 -13.65 -6.85
CA GLU A 213 5.61 -14.52 -6.79
C GLU A 213 6.61 -14.07 -5.70
N LEU A 214 6.84 -12.76 -5.55
CA LEU A 214 7.69 -12.20 -4.50
C LEU A 214 7.08 -12.30 -3.10
N ALA A 215 5.76 -12.19 -3.00
CA ALA A 215 5.04 -12.09 -1.73
C ALA A 215 4.67 -13.44 -1.10
N HIS A 216 4.31 -14.41 -1.93
CA HIS A 216 3.60 -15.62 -1.54
C HIS A 216 4.32 -16.44 -0.48
N ALA A 217 5.61 -16.72 -0.65
CA ALA A 217 6.38 -17.58 0.23
C ALA A 217 6.52 -17.01 1.65
N ASP A 218 6.56 -15.68 1.78
CA ASP A 218 6.69 -14.96 3.05
C ASP A 218 5.34 -14.39 3.55
N GLN A 219 4.25 -14.66 2.83
CA GLN A 219 2.88 -14.21 3.15
C GLN A 219 2.76 -12.67 3.25
N LEU A 220 3.43 -11.93 2.38
CA LEU A 220 3.39 -10.48 2.33
C LEU A 220 2.09 -10.01 1.65
N MET A 221 0.99 -9.98 2.38
CA MET A 221 -0.36 -9.76 1.85
C MET A 221 -0.79 -8.29 1.84
N GLU A 222 -0.24 -7.47 2.76
CA GLU A 222 -0.71 -6.09 2.98
C GLU A 222 -0.68 -5.22 1.72
N PRO A 223 0.35 -5.27 0.84
CA PRO A 223 0.35 -4.47 -0.40
C PRO A 223 -0.86 -4.72 -1.31
N PHE A 224 -1.34 -5.96 -1.35
CA PHE A 224 -2.52 -6.33 -2.15
C PHE A 224 -3.82 -5.91 -1.48
N ILE A 225 -3.86 -5.90 -0.14
CA ILE A 225 -4.99 -5.41 0.65
C ILE A 225 -5.15 -3.91 0.45
N GLU A 226 -4.08 -3.14 0.63
CA GLU A 226 -4.08 -1.69 0.48
C GLU A 226 -4.46 -1.24 -0.93
N TYR A 227 -3.95 -1.92 -1.95
CA TYR A 227 -4.13 -1.55 -3.34
C TYR A 227 -5.29 -2.27 -4.04
N HIS A 228 -6.07 -3.10 -3.33
CA HIS A 228 -7.16 -3.87 -3.91
C HIS A 228 -8.08 -3.01 -4.79
N GLY A 229 -8.59 -1.90 -4.27
CA GLY A 229 -9.49 -1.01 -5.00
C GLY A 229 -8.85 -0.37 -6.23
N LEU A 230 -7.53 -0.18 -6.23
CA LEU A 230 -6.78 0.40 -7.34
C LEU A 230 -6.34 -0.65 -8.36
N LEU A 231 -6.23 -1.92 -7.95
CA LEU A 231 -5.96 -3.07 -8.81
C LEU A 231 -7.21 -3.57 -9.56
N GLN A 232 -8.40 -3.07 -9.23
CA GLN A 232 -9.62 -3.15 -10.02
C GLN A 232 -9.94 -4.56 -10.55
N GLY A 233 -9.89 -5.57 -9.68
CA GLY A 233 -10.27 -6.94 -10.01
C GLY A 233 -9.18 -7.82 -10.61
N VAL A 234 -7.96 -7.33 -10.84
CA VAL A 234 -6.85 -8.17 -11.32
C VAL A 234 -6.46 -9.23 -10.29
N LEU A 235 -6.56 -8.92 -8.99
CA LEU A 235 -6.36 -9.92 -7.93
C LEU A 235 -7.33 -11.09 -8.03
N GLU A 236 -8.60 -10.79 -8.30
CA GLU A 236 -9.64 -11.79 -8.54
C GLU A 236 -9.29 -12.69 -9.73
N VAL A 237 -8.82 -12.10 -10.80
CA VAL A 237 -8.40 -12.84 -12.00
C VAL A 237 -7.21 -13.75 -11.69
N CYS A 238 -6.20 -13.23 -10.98
CA CYS A 238 -4.98 -13.98 -10.71
C CYS A 238 -5.15 -15.05 -9.63
N LEU A 239 -5.90 -14.79 -8.54
CA LEU A 239 -5.83 -15.61 -7.33
C LEU A 239 -7.10 -16.40 -7.01
N ARG A 240 -8.30 -15.90 -7.37
CA ARG A 240 -9.56 -16.52 -6.92
C ARG A 240 -9.70 -17.99 -7.29
N LYS A 241 -9.21 -18.40 -8.47
CA LYS A 241 -9.31 -19.79 -8.93
C LYS A 241 -8.08 -20.64 -8.59
N SER A 242 -6.89 -20.03 -8.62
CA SER A 242 -5.62 -20.72 -8.40
C SER A 242 -5.33 -20.96 -6.91
N GLU A 243 -5.70 -20.00 -6.06
CA GLU A 243 -5.40 -20.01 -4.62
C GLU A 243 -6.61 -19.57 -3.77
N PRO A 244 -7.72 -20.33 -3.78
CA PRO A 244 -8.98 -19.89 -3.17
C PRO A 244 -8.89 -19.62 -1.68
N GLU A 245 -8.12 -20.39 -0.92
CA GLU A 245 -7.94 -20.20 0.53
C GLU A 245 -7.13 -18.94 0.86
N THR A 246 -6.09 -18.66 0.09
CA THR A 246 -5.29 -17.43 0.25
C THR A 246 -6.09 -16.21 -0.18
N TYR A 247 -6.83 -16.31 -1.28
CA TYR A 247 -7.73 -15.25 -1.72
C TYR A 247 -8.81 -14.92 -0.68
N LYS A 248 -9.36 -15.93 0.03
CA LYS A 248 -10.29 -15.70 1.12
C LYS A 248 -9.67 -14.89 2.26
N LYS A 249 -8.45 -15.22 2.66
CA LYS A 249 -7.73 -14.42 3.67
C LYS A 249 -7.48 -12.98 3.23
N LEU A 250 -7.14 -12.78 1.94
CA LEU A 250 -7.01 -11.44 1.38
C LEU A 250 -8.33 -10.66 1.46
N VAL A 251 -9.46 -11.30 1.12
CA VAL A 251 -10.79 -10.67 1.20
C VAL A 251 -11.11 -10.22 2.63
N ASP A 252 -10.82 -11.05 3.64
CA ASP A 252 -11.03 -10.68 5.04
C ASP A 252 -10.17 -9.47 5.44
N GLY A 253 -8.91 -9.43 5.02
CA GLY A 253 -8.01 -8.29 5.22
C GLY A 253 -8.49 -7.02 4.50
N ILE A 254 -8.94 -7.13 3.25
CA ILE A 254 -9.50 -6.02 2.45
C ILE A 254 -10.71 -5.40 3.15
N ILE A 255 -11.61 -6.22 3.68
CA ILE A 255 -12.78 -5.74 4.41
C ILE A 255 -12.35 -4.99 5.69
N ALA A 256 -11.41 -5.54 6.46
CA ALA A 256 -10.91 -4.92 7.68
C ALA A 256 -10.23 -3.57 7.38
N PHE A 257 -9.32 -3.54 6.42
CA PHE A 257 -8.63 -2.32 5.97
C PHE A 257 -9.61 -1.24 5.50
N SER A 258 -10.55 -1.61 4.62
CA SER A 258 -11.53 -0.66 4.08
C SER A 258 -12.43 -0.07 5.17
N ARG A 259 -12.83 -0.86 6.17
CA ARG A 259 -13.61 -0.36 7.32
C ARG A 259 -12.80 0.63 8.16
N GLY A 260 -11.53 0.33 8.43
CA GLY A 260 -10.62 1.23 9.14
C GLY A 260 -10.42 2.54 8.39
N TRP A 261 -10.14 2.44 7.09
CA TRP A 261 -9.96 3.60 6.21
C TRP A 261 -11.20 4.51 6.20
N MET A 262 -12.40 3.94 6.06
CA MET A 262 -13.66 4.69 6.08
C MET A 262 -13.88 5.41 7.42
N LYS A 263 -13.58 4.80 8.55
CA LYS A 263 -13.68 5.44 9.86
C LYS A 263 -12.79 6.67 9.99
N ILE A 264 -11.61 6.66 9.39
CA ILE A 264 -10.67 7.78 9.44
C ILE A 264 -11.10 8.90 8.51
N HIS A 265 -11.55 8.59 7.28
CA HIS A 265 -11.84 9.59 6.24
C HIS A 265 -13.28 10.10 6.28
N ASN A 266 -14.23 9.29 6.76
CA ASN A 266 -15.64 9.62 6.82
C ASN A 266 -16.26 9.25 8.17
N PRO A 267 -15.82 9.86 9.29
CA PRO A 267 -16.24 9.46 10.64
C PRO A 267 -17.75 9.69 10.91
N GLN A 268 -18.43 10.47 10.06
CA GLN A 268 -19.87 10.77 10.21
C GLN A 268 -20.78 9.82 9.44
N MET A 269 -20.22 8.94 8.59
CA MET A 269 -21.04 7.96 7.85
C MET A 269 -21.38 6.77 8.73
N ASN A 270 -22.68 6.54 8.95
CA ASN A 270 -23.17 5.39 9.71
C ASN A 270 -23.20 4.09 8.89
N THR A 271 -23.13 4.16 7.57
CA THR A 271 -23.14 3.00 6.67
C THR A 271 -21.85 3.01 5.83
N MET A 272 -21.11 1.91 5.86
CA MET A 272 -19.87 1.77 5.09
C MET A 272 -20.14 1.06 3.77
N VAL A 273 -19.52 1.52 2.70
CA VAL A 273 -19.59 0.88 1.37
C VAL A 273 -19.18 -0.60 1.45
N THR A 274 -18.21 -0.91 2.30
CA THR A 274 -17.75 -2.29 2.57
C THR A 274 -18.76 -3.18 3.28
N ASP A 275 -19.77 -2.60 3.92
CA ASP A 275 -20.88 -3.34 4.51
C ASP A 275 -22.00 -3.60 3.48
N LEU A 276 -21.97 -2.85 2.38
CA LEU A 276 -22.93 -2.96 1.28
C LEU A 276 -22.40 -3.79 0.13
N LEU A 277 -21.13 -3.62 -0.26
CA LEU A 277 -20.54 -4.25 -1.41
C LEU A 277 -19.48 -5.27 -1.02
N THR A 278 -19.52 -6.45 -1.65
CA THR A 278 -18.39 -7.40 -1.61
C THR A 278 -17.19 -6.83 -2.37
N PRO A 279 -15.96 -7.34 -2.15
CA PRO A 279 -14.78 -6.90 -2.91
C PRO A 279 -14.95 -6.99 -4.44
N LEU A 280 -15.60 -8.03 -4.94
CA LEU A 280 -15.89 -8.18 -6.37
C LEU A 280 -16.89 -7.12 -6.87
N GLU A 281 -17.96 -6.88 -6.12
CA GLU A 281 -18.92 -5.80 -6.45
C GLU A 281 -18.24 -4.43 -6.42
N PHE A 282 -17.35 -4.20 -5.45
CA PHE A 282 -16.56 -2.97 -5.38
C PHE A 282 -15.64 -2.82 -6.60
N SER A 283 -14.95 -3.90 -7.02
CA SER A 283 -14.12 -3.89 -8.23
C SER A 283 -14.93 -3.56 -9.49
N ILE A 284 -16.12 -4.17 -9.63
CA ILE A 284 -17.04 -3.89 -10.75
C ILE A 284 -17.49 -2.41 -10.72
N ALA A 285 -17.86 -1.90 -9.55
CA ALA A 285 -18.25 -0.50 -9.40
C ALA A 285 -17.12 0.45 -9.79
N MET A 286 -15.89 0.18 -9.37
CA MET A 286 -14.71 0.99 -9.69
C MET A 286 -14.40 1.00 -11.19
N LEU A 287 -14.55 -0.12 -11.88
CA LEU A 287 -14.39 -0.21 -13.33
C LEU A 287 -15.48 0.57 -14.05
N ALA A 288 -16.74 0.40 -13.62
CA ALA A 288 -17.88 1.14 -14.19
C ALA A 288 -17.75 2.66 -14.02
N CYS A 289 -17.29 3.13 -12.85
CA CYS A 289 -17.02 4.55 -12.60
C CYS A 289 -15.87 5.13 -13.46
N ARG A 290 -15.13 4.29 -14.18
CA ARG A 290 -14.06 4.65 -15.11
C ARG A 290 -14.46 4.44 -16.57
N ASP A 291 -15.76 4.46 -16.84
CA ASP A 291 -16.36 4.34 -18.18
C ASP A 291 -16.03 3.00 -18.89
N TRP A 292 -15.75 1.93 -18.12
CA TRP A 292 -15.67 0.60 -18.72
C TRP A 292 -17.05 0.05 -19.04
N THR A 293 -17.22 -0.48 -20.23
CA THR A 293 -18.45 -1.15 -20.64
C THR A 293 -18.62 -2.49 -19.92
N ASN A 294 -19.86 -2.98 -19.80
CA ASN A 294 -20.12 -4.31 -19.23
C ASN A 294 -19.38 -5.43 -19.95
N GLN A 295 -19.11 -5.27 -21.25
CA GLN A 295 -18.32 -6.21 -22.05
C GLN A 295 -16.85 -6.20 -21.61
N GLU A 296 -16.23 -5.02 -21.51
CA GLU A 296 -14.84 -4.88 -21.07
C GLU A 296 -14.65 -5.40 -19.63
N ILE A 297 -15.60 -5.08 -18.73
CA ILE A 297 -15.60 -5.60 -17.35
C ILE A 297 -15.70 -7.13 -17.33
N ALA A 298 -16.58 -7.69 -18.15
CA ALA A 298 -16.77 -9.14 -18.25
C ALA A 298 -15.49 -9.85 -18.74
N GLU A 299 -14.87 -9.34 -19.79
CA GLU A 299 -13.61 -9.83 -20.31
C GLU A 299 -12.49 -9.73 -19.28
N HIS A 300 -12.36 -8.58 -18.62
CA HIS A 300 -11.35 -8.32 -17.59
C HIS A 300 -11.45 -9.26 -16.40
N LEU A 301 -12.65 -9.48 -15.88
CA LEU A 301 -12.90 -10.31 -14.70
C LEU A 301 -13.10 -11.81 -15.01
N GLY A 302 -13.08 -12.20 -16.28
CA GLY A 302 -13.39 -13.57 -16.71
C GLY A 302 -14.82 -14.00 -16.33
N LEU A 303 -15.77 -13.08 -16.47
CA LEU A 303 -17.19 -13.28 -16.21
C LEU A 303 -18.02 -13.22 -17.49
N SER A 304 -19.30 -13.67 -17.44
CA SER A 304 -20.23 -13.38 -18.54
C SER A 304 -20.75 -11.94 -18.46
N VAL A 305 -21.08 -11.35 -19.61
CA VAL A 305 -21.68 -10.00 -19.66
C VAL A 305 -22.98 -9.94 -18.86
N ASN A 306 -23.78 -11.01 -18.90
CA ASN A 306 -25.03 -11.09 -18.12
C ASN A 306 -24.74 -11.11 -16.62
N THR A 307 -23.68 -11.79 -16.19
CA THR A 307 -23.25 -11.79 -14.79
C THR A 307 -22.86 -10.38 -14.34
N VAL A 308 -22.09 -9.65 -15.16
CA VAL A 308 -21.70 -8.25 -14.87
C VAL A 308 -22.93 -7.36 -14.79
N LYS A 309 -23.86 -7.45 -15.74
CA LYS A 309 -25.13 -6.69 -15.71
C LYS A 309 -25.91 -6.96 -14.41
N HIS A 310 -25.97 -8.22 -13.96
CA HIS A 310 -26.63 -8.58 -12.72
C HIS A 310 -25.93 -7.92 -11.51
N TYR A 311 -24.59 -7.96 -11.45
CA TYR A 311 -23.84 -7.28 -10.40
C TYR A 311 -24.05 -5.76 -10.42
N VAL A 312 -24.00 -5.12 -11.58
CA VAL A 312 -24.23 -3.67 -11.71
C VAL A 312 -25.62 -3.30 -11.17
N SER A 313 -26.65 -4.06 -11.53
CA SER A 313 -28.01 -3.82 -11.00
C SER A 313 -28.08 -3.99 -9.47
N ALA A 314 -27.47 -5.05 -8.93
CA ALA A 314 -27.41 -5.30 -7.50
C ALA A 314 -26.63 -4.20 -6.74
N ILE A 315 -25.52 -3.70 -7.33
CA ILE A 315 -24.74 -2.59 -6.77
C ILE A 315 -25.56 -1.31 -6.69
N LEU A 316 -26.26 -0.95 -7.78
CA LEU A 316 -27.12 0.24 -7.82
C LEU A 316 -28.23 0.16 -6.76
N GLU A 317 -28.88 -1.00 -6.62
CA GLU A 317 -29.88 -1.25 -5.58
C GLU A 317 -29.32 -1.10 -4.18
N LYS A 318 -28.17 -1.72 -3.88
CA LYS A 318 -27.48 -1.65 -2.58
C LYS A 318 -27.05 -0.23 -2.21
N LEU A 319 -26.66 0.58 -3.21
CA LEU A 319 -26.23 1.97 -3.01
C LEU A 319 -27.40 2.97 -3.09
N HIS A 320 -28.63 2.49 -3.26
CA HIS A 320 -29.85 3.33 -3.44
C HIS A 320 -29.69 4.34 -4.59
N LEU A 321 -29.01 3.95 -5.67
CA LEU A 321 -28.84 4.76 -6.87
C LEU A 321 -29.79 4.26 -7.94
N ASP A 322 -30.51 5.20 -8.59
CA ASP A 322 -31.30 4.87 -9.76
C ASP A 322 -30.40 4.53 -10.94
N ALA A 323 -30.81 3.58 -11.78
CA ALA A 323 -30.09 3.25 -12.99
C ALA A 323 -29.98 4.50 -13.88
N ILE A 324 -28.78 5.05 -14.02
CA ILE A 324 -28.53 6.10 -14.98
C ILE A 324 -28.77 5.48 -16.37
N THR A 325 -29.86 5.82 -16.99
CA THR A 325 -30.16 5.44 -18.36
C THR A 325 -29.07 6.10 -19.23
N PRO A 326 -28.26 5.34 -19.98
CA PRO A 326 -27.31 5.98 -20.90
C PRO A 326 -28.10 6.87 -21.85
N ALA A 327 -27.64 8.11 -22.01
CA ALA A 327 -28.19 9.03 -22.99
C ALA A 327 -28.14 8.41 -24.38
N PRO A 328 -29.12 8.66 -25.24
CA PRO A 328 -29.29 8.02 -26.54
C PRO A 328 -28.13 8.34 -27.51
#